data_7bd7b6edfdcc15a739b9118959d69ed0
#
_entry.id   7bd7b6edfdcc15a739b9118959d69ed0
#
_cell.length_a   1.000
_cell.length_b   1.000
_cell.length_c   1.000
_cell.angle_alpha   90.00
_cell.angle_beta   90.00
_cell.angle_gamma   90.00
#
_symmetry.space_group_name_H-M   'P 1'
#
loop_
_entity.id
_entity.type
_entity.pdbx_description
1 polymer ?
#
loop_
_entity_poly.entity_id
_entity_poly.type
_entity_poly.pdbx_seq_one_letter_code
_entity_poly.pdbx_strand_id
1 'polypeptide(L)' 'MFFPSRDIVERVRKEYPAGTRVELVRMDDFHAPPIGTKGTVRGVDDTASIMVAWDNGSSLNVVYGEDKCRKITEE' A
#
# COMPACT_ATOMS: atom_id res chain seq x y z
N MET A 1 10.33 -11.41 14.11
CA MET A 1 10.05 -10.36 13.13
C MET A 1 9.94 -10.99 11.74
N PHE A 2 8.93 -10.63 11.01
CA PHE A 2 8.69 -11.17 9.67
C PHE A 2 9.31 -10.27 8.61
N PHE A 3 10.15 -10.84 7.76
CA PHE A 3 10.67 -10.15 6.59
C PHE A 3 10.31 -10.97 5.36
N PRO A 4 9.56 -10.40 4.42
CA PRO A 4 9.26 -11.11 3.18
C PRO A 4 10.53 -11.42 2.40
N SER A 5 10.50 -12.49 1.63
CA SER A 5 11.62 -12.84 0.76
C SER A 5 11.76 -11.79 -0.34
N ARG A 6 12.95 -11.76 -0.96
CA ARG A 6 13.21 -10.87 -2.09
C ARG A 6 12.20 -11.09 -3.22
N ASP A 7 11.80 -12.33 -3.45
CA ASP A 7 10.83 -12.66 -4.49
C ASP A 7 9.47 -12.02 -4.22
N ILE A 8 9.06 -12.00 -2.95
CA ILE A 8 7.81 -11.34 -2.55
C ILE A 8 7.93 -9.84 -2.79
N VAL A 9 9.03 -9.22 -2.34
CA VAL A 9 9.26 -7.79 -2.52
C VAL A 9 9.21 -7.42 -4.00
N GLU A 10 9.89 -8.17 -4.84
CA GLU A 10 9.90 -7.89 -6.28
C GLU A 10 8.53 -8.07 -6.92
N ARG A 11 7.76 -9.06 -6.48
CA ARG A 11 6.40 -9.26 -6.97
C ARG A 11 5.50 -8.08 -6.61
N VAL A 12 5.57 -7.62 -5.37
CA VAL A 12 4.77 -6.49 -4.91
C VAL A 12 5.17 -5.22 -5.67
N ARG A 13 6.47 -4.99 -5.87
CA ARG A 13 6.94 -3.85 -6.65
C ARG A 13 6.43 -3.86 -8.07
N LYS A 14 6.38 -5.04 -8.67
CA LYS A 14 5.91 -5.19 -10.05
C LYS A 14 4.41 -4.96 -10.14
N GLU A 15 3.67 -5.38 -9.13
CA GLU A 15 2.23 -5.24 -9.09
C GLU A 15 1.77 -3.83 -8.74
N TYR A 16 2.55 -3.13 -7.91
CA TYR A 16 2.22 -1.79 -7.43
C TYR A 16 3.32 -0.78 -7.76
N PRO A 17 3.56 -0.49 -9.04
CA PRO A 17 4.55 0.53 -9.38
C PRO A 17 4.09 1.92 -8.95
N ALA A 18 5.06 2.82 -8.79
CA ALA A 18 4.77 4.21 -8.44
C ALA A 18 3.76 4.80 -9.43
N GLY A 19 2.80 5.54 -8.90
CA GLY A 19 1.71 6.12 -9.71
C GLY A 19 0.45 5.28 -9.77
N THR A 20 0.49 4.04 -9.29
CA THR A 20 -0.70 3.18 -9.24
C THR A 20 -1.73 3.78 -8.29
N ARG A 21 -2.98 3.85 -8.71
CA ARG A 21 -4.07 4.27 -7.83
C ARG A 21 -4.60 3.08 -7.05
N VAL A 22 -4.82 3.29 -5.77
CA VAL A 22 -5.28 2.22 -4.86
C VAL A 22 -6.37 2.75 -3.95
N GLU A 23 -7.11 1.81 -3.37
CA GLU A 23 -8.13 2.09 -2.38
C GLU A 23 -7.84 1.25 -1.14
N LEU A 24 -7.93 1.85 0.04
CA LEU A 24 -7.68 1.14 1.29
C LEU A 24 -8.80 0.15 1.58
N VAL A 25 -8.43 -1.10 1.80
CA VAL A 25 -9.37 -2.20 2.10
C VAL A 25 -9.34 -2.56 3.57
N ARG A 26 -8.14 -2.60 4.15
CA ARG A 26 -7.97 -3.00 5.55
C ARG A 26 -6.72 -2.37 6.13
N MET A 27 -6.88 -1.72 7.26
CA MET A 27 -5.75 -1.22 8.05
C MET A 27 -6.22 -1.06 9.49
N ASP A 28 -5.64 -1.84 10.37
CA ASP A 28 -6.05 -1.93 11.77
C ASP A 28 -5.12 -1.08 12.63
N ASP A 29 -5.04 0.20 12.32
CA ASP A 29 -4.15 1.17 12.98
C ASP A 29 -5.00 2.35 13.42
N PHE A 30 -4.69 2.87 14.62
CA PHE A 30 -5.42 4.01 15.18
C PHE A 30 -5.38 5.24 14.25
N HIS A 31 -4.28 5.42 13.55
CA HIS A 31 -4.10 6.57 12.65
C HIS A 31 -4.44 6.27 11.19
N ALA A 32 -5.06 5.10 10.93
CA ALA A 32 -5.40 4.71 9.58
C ALA A 32 -6.41 5.66 8.95
N PRO A 33 -6.27 5.94 7.64
CA PRO A 33 -7.34 6.61 6.94
C PRO A 33 -8.59 5.74 6.95
N PRO A 34 -9.77 6.31 6.74
CA PRO A 34 -10.98 5.50 6.65
C PRO A 34 -10.87 4.46 5.53
N ILE A 35 -11.47 3.29 5.74
CA ILE A 35 -11.57 2.28 4.69
C ILE A 35 -12.28 2.91 3.48
N GLY A 36 -11.76 2.64 2.29
CA GLY A 36 -12.27 3.25 1.05
C GLY A 36 -11.52 4.50 0.63
N THR A 37 -10.60 5.00 1.47
CA THR A 37 -9.77 6.14 1.10
C THR A 37 -8.89 5.74 -0.07
N LYS A 38 -8.80 6.62 -1.06
CA LYS A 38 -7.97 6.40 -2.24
C LYS A 38 -6.61 7.05 -2.07
N GLY A 39 -5.63 6.53 -2.78
CA GLY A 39 -4.29 7.08 -2.74
C GLY A 39 -3.47 6.68 -3.96
N THR A 40 -2.26 7.19 -4.00
CA THR A 40 -1.32 6.93 -5.10
C THR A 40 -0.07 6.27 -4.53
N VAL A 41 0.31 5.15 -5.12
CA VAL A 41 1.53 4.43 -4.71
C VAL A 41 2.75 5.28 -5.04
N ARG A 42 3.66 5.40 -4.07
CA ARG A 42 4.94 6.09 -4.24
C ARG A 42 6.06 5.09 -4.50
N GLY A 43 5.89 3.85 -4.10
CA GLY A 43 6.87 2.79 -4.27
C GLY A 43 6.61 1.68 -3.27
N VAL A 44 7.51 0.71 -3.23
CA VAL A 44 7.44 -0.43 -2.31
C VAL A 44 8.82 -0.56 -1.66
N ASP A 45 8.86 -0.64 -0.34
CA ASP A 45 10.12 -0.75 0.38
C ASP A 45 10.61 -2.20 0.47
N ASP A 46 11.75 -2.40 1.13
CA ASP A 46 12.38 -3.72 1.21
C ASP A 46 11.62 -4.70 2.11
N THR A 47 10.63 -4.24 2.84
CA THR A 47 9.74 -5.09 3.64
C THR A 47 8.45 -5.43 2.89
N ALA A 48 8.38 -5.13 1.59
CA ALA A 48 7.20 -5.27 0.75
C ALA A 48 6.02 -4.42 1.21
N SER A 49 6.29 -3.37 2.00
CA SER A 49 5.25 -2.41 2.36
C SER A 49 5.06 -1.42 1.23
N ILE A 50 3.81 -1.18 0.87
CA ILE A 50 3.46 -0.25 -0.20
C ILE A 50 3.39 1.15 0.39
N MET A 51 4.25 2.04 -0.09
CA MET A 51 4.25 3.43 0.35
C MET A 51 3.21 4.19 -0.45
N VAL A 52 2.23 4.75 0.24
CA VAL A 52 1.09 5.39 -0.39
C VAL A 52 0.93 6.83 0.11
N ALA A 53 0.70 7.74 -0.81
CA ALA A 53 0.22 9.09 -0.51
C ALA A 53 -1.30 9.05 -0.60
N TRP A 54 -1.96 9.01 0.55
CA TRP A 54 -3.41 8.94 0.60
C TRP A 54 -4.02 10.31 0.30
N ASP A 55 -5.15 10.33 -0.38
CA ASP A 55 -5.78 11.58 -0.82
C ASP A 55 -6.23 12.45 0.35
N ASN A 56 -6.40 11.85 1.53
CA ASN A 56 -6.76 12.61 2.74
C ASN A 56 -5.56 13.21 3.47
N GLY A 57 -4.35 13.10 2.91
CA GLY A 57 -3.13 13.64 3.51
C GLY A 57 -2.33 12.66 4.35
N SER A 58 -2.87 11.47 4.63
CA SER A 58 -2.15 10.44 5.36
C SER A 58 -1.02 9.85 4.51
N SER A 59 0.04 9.38 5.16
CA SER A 59 1.15 8.73 4.48
C SER A 59 1.48 7.37 5.08
N LEU A 60 0.53 6.73 5.75
CA LEU A 60 0.75 5.40 6.32
C LEU A 60 0.92 4.36 5.21
N ASN A 61 1.93 3.52 5.36
CA ASN A 61 2.22 2.46 4.40
C ASN A 61 1.27 1.28 4.59
N VAL A 62 1.02 0.55 3.50
CA VAL A 62 0.27 -0.71 3.55
C VAL A 62 1.27 -1.83 3.83
N VAL A 63 1.21 -2.39 5.02
CA VAL A 63 2.18 -3.39 5.48
C VAL A 63 1.82 -4.77 4.96
N TYR A 64 2.78 -5.42 4.32
CA TYR A 64 2.58 -6.75 3.74
C TYR A 64 2.15 -7.74 4.83
N GLY A 65 1.07 -8.47 4.58
CA GLY A 65 0.58 -9.47 5.51
C GLY A 65 -0.34 -8.94 6.61
N GLU A 66 -0.42 -7.63 6.80
CA GLU A 66 -1.25 -7.03 7.83
C GLU A 66 -2.35 -6.14 7.26
N ASP A 67 -1.97 -5.26 6.34
CA ASP A 67 -2.90 -4.31 5.74
C ASP A 67 -3.21 -4.71 4.31
N LYS A 68 -4.29 -4.19 3.77
CA LYS A 68 -4.68 -4.47 2.38
C LYS A 68 -5.15 -3.23 1.68
N CYS A 69 -4.73 -3.09 0.44
CA CYS A 69 -5.31 -2.15 -0.50
C CYS A 69 -5.59 -2.89 -1.80
N ARG A 70 -6.37 -2.27 -2.67
CA ARG A 70 -6.63 -2.82 -4.00
C ARG A 70 -6.34 -1.78 -5.06
N LYS A 71 -5.89 -2.24 -6.21
CA LYS A 71 -5.71 -1.34 -7.35
C LYS A 71 -7.06 -0.91 -7.89
N ILE A 72 -7.17 0.34 -8.25
CA ILE A 72 -8.38 0.88 -8.87
C ILE A 72 -8.01 1.57 -10.17
N THR A 73 -8.98 1.62 -11.07
CA THR A 73 -8.84 2.37 -12.30
C THR A 73 -9.69 3.63 -12.17
N GLU A 74 -9.05 4.77 -12.36
CA GLU A 74 -9.75 6.06 -12.36
C GLU A 74 -9.61 6.71 -13.71
N GLU A 75 -10.69 7.27 -14.21
CA GLU A 75 -10.73 7.99 -15.47
C GLU A 75 -10.77 9.49 -15.24
#